data_4c2b9f249253a40aa742e796e1c614e3
#
_entry.id   4c2b9f249253a40aa742e796e1c614e3
#
_cell.length_a   1.000
_cell.length_b   1.000
_cell.length_c   1.000
_cell.angle_alpha   90.00
_cell.angle_beta   90.00
_cell.angle_gamma   90.00
#
_symmetry.space_group_name_H-M   'P 1'
#
loop_
_entity.id
_entity.type
_entity.pdbx_description
1 polymer ?
#
loop_
_entity_poly.entity_id
_entity_poly.type
_entity_poly.pdbx_seq_one_letter_code
_entity_poly.pdbx_strand_id
1 'polypeptide(L)'
;MNYSKKIKILFLLIILLSQTLFAKELKKVTIQLSWLNQFQFAGYYMAKEKGFYEELGLDVEIKPFEFGIDIPKDVNDGKIDFAVGRETLILERIKNPNIVALYALFQSTPLILMSTKESGINHINDFSNKRIMTTIDDASEVSLKAMIASNKIKLENLTFLKHTHNIDDLINKNTDVISAYISKSPYILQEKGVEYNIFDPKKYDFDMYSDMLYTNQNLINYDLNTVLLFKKASLKGWEYAYSNFEESVDVICDKYNTQNLQKEELLYEAKELKKLSYFKTSNLGEIRKDKMQRIYDLYNVMGLIPSAIDLDNFIFDINS
;
A
#
# COMPACT_ATOMS: atom_id res chain seq x y z
N MET A 1 -30.57 34.46 47.86
CA MET A 1 -29.49 33.79 47.15
C MET A 1 -28.35 34.82 47.00
N ASN A 2 -27.20 34.57 47.67
CA ASN A 2 -26.12 35.57 47.92
C ASN A 2 -25.50 36.04 46.58
N TYR A 3 -25.30 37.37 46.46
CA TYR A 3 -24.69 38.03 45.30
C TYR A 3 -23.35 37.38 44.89
N SER A 4 -22.56 36.93 45.86
CA SER A 4 -21.31 36.20 45.68
C SER A 4 -21.47 34.86 44.93
N LYS A 5 -22.58 34.10 45.14
CA LYS A 5 -22.89 32.86 44.43
C LYS A 5 -23.26 33.12 42.97
N LYS A 6 -23.98 34.20 42.68
CA LYS A 6 -24.34 34.59 41.30
C LYS A 6 -23.13 34.98 40.48
N ILE A 7 -22.18 35.71 41.09
CA ILE A 7 -20.91 36.12 40.42
C ILE A 7 -20.05 34.87 40.14
N LYS A 8 -19.93 33.92 41.07
CA LYS A 8 -19.16 32.67 40.83
C LYS A 8 -19.78 31.79 39.74
N ILE A 9 -21.12 31.70 39.68
CA ILE A 9 -21.80 30.95 38.62
C ILE A 9 -21.61 31.64 37.25
N LEU A 10 -21.67 32.97 37.18
CA LEU A 10 -21.44 33.73 35.97
C LEU A 10 -19.96 33.58 35.46
N PHE A 11 -19.01 33.57 36.40
CA PHE A 11 -17.59 33.38 36.07
C PHE A 11 -17.32 31.95 35.58
N LEU A 12 -17.99 30.92 36.18
CA LEU A 12 -17.90 29.52 35.72
C LEU A 12 -18.53 29.34 34.33
N LEU A 13 -19.66 30.03 34.07
CA LEU A 13 -20.28 30.03 32.74
C LEU A 13 -19.45 30.71 31.69
N ILE A 14 -18.76 31.81 32.03
CA ILE A 14 -17.84 32.49 31.08
C ILE A 14 -16.62 31.60 30.78
N ILE A 15 -16.08 30.89 31.78
CA ILE A 15 -14.96 29.96 31.58
C ILE A 15 -15.42 28.78 30.75
N LEU A 16 -16.61 28.22 30.96
CA LEU A 16 -17.18 27.16 30.10
C LEU A 16 -17.46 27.67 28.66
N LEU A 17 -17.98 28.87 28.48
CA LEU A 17 -18.19 29.48 27.17
C LEU A 17 -16.85 29.79 26.45
N SER A 18 -15.81 30.14 27.18
CA SER A 18 -14.49 30.43 26.59
C SER A 18 -13.78 29.16 26.08
N GLN A 19 -14.11 27.97 26.64
CA GLN A 19 -13.58 26.69 26.15
C GLN A 19 -14.26 26.20 24.87
N THR A 20 -15.49 26.65 24.57
CA THR A 20 -16.20 26.28 23.34
C THR A 20 -15.83 27.16 22.12
N LEU A 21 -15.06 28.25 22.31
CA LEU A 21 -14.78 29.24 21.26
C LEU A 21 -13.51 28.99 20.46
N PHE A 22 -12.75 27.90 20.72
CA PHE A 22 -11.59 27.51 19.95
C PHE A 22 -11.65 26.04 19.52
N ALA A 23 -12.75 25.60 18.92
CA ALA A 23 -12.67 24.44 18.04
C ALA A 23 -11.82 24.87 16.83
N LYS A 24 -10.54 24.53 16.84
CA LYS A 24 -9.67 24.74 15.69
C LYS A 24 -10.33 24.03 14.51
N GLU A 25 -10.70 24.80 13.48
CA GLU A 25 -11.25 24.22 12.27
C GLU A 25 -10.22 23.23 11.69
N LEU A 26 -10.64 21.97 11.58
CA LEU A 26 -9.78 20.91 11.05
C LEU A 26 -9.60 21.14 9.56
N LYS A 27 -8.38 20.99 9.09
CA LYS A 27 -8.08 21.06 7.67
C LYS A 27 -8.54 19.80 6.98
N LYS A 28 -9.44 19.93 5.99
CA LYS A 28 -9.88 18.80 5.16
C LYS A 28 -8.74 18.31 4.27
N VAL A 29 -8.56 17.01 4.26
CA VAL A 29 -7.52 16.28 3.50
C VAL A 29 -8.11 14.99 2.97
N THR A 30 -7.75 14.63 1.76
CA THR A 30 -8.21 13.39 1.10
C THR A 30 -7.06 12.41 0.90
N ILE A 31 -7.34 11.11 1.14
CA ILE A 31 -6.47 10.01 0.69
C ILE A 31 -7.27 9.02 -0.14
N GLN A 32 -6.77 8.67 -1.33
CA GLN A 32 -7.36 7.66 -2.21
C GLN A 32 -6.64 6.32 -2.02
N LEU A 33 -7.40 5.29 -1.71
CA LEU A 33 -6.89 3.92 -1.62
C LEU A 33 -6.71 3.32 -3.02
N SER A 34 -5.73 2.44 -3.16
CA SER A 34 -5.37 1.79 -4.43
C SER A 34 -6.06 0.45 -4.67
N TRP A 35 -6.79 -0.06 -3.70
CA TRP A 35 -7.54 -1.30 -3.75
C TRP A 35 -8.73 -1.31 -2.80
N LEU A 36 -9.53 -2.38 -2.84
CA LEU A 36 -10.66 -2.62 -1.95
C LEU A 36 -10.22 -2.71 -0.48
N ASN A 37 -11.12 -2.36 0.43
CA ASN A 37 -10.86 -2.29 1.85
C ASN A 37 -10.42 -3.65 2.44
N GLN A 38 -9.27 -3.66 3.09
CA GLN A 38 -8.67 -4.82 3.76
C GLN A 38 -7.57 -4.34 4.73
N PHE A 39 -6.81 -5.24 5.38
CA PHE A 39 -5.76 -4.83 6.33
C PHE A 39 -4.63 -4.03 5.65
N GLN A 40 -4.45 -4.16 4.34
CA GLN A 40 -3.49 -3.39 3.55
C GLN A 40 -3.57 -1.87 3.77
N PHE A 41 -4.68 -1.35 4.30
CA PHE A 41 -4.87 0.08 4.57
C PHE A 41 -5.11 0.38 6.05
N ALA A 42 -4.86 -0.58 6.93
CA ALA A 42 -5.15 -0.51 8.37
C ALA A 42 -4.54 0.73 9.05
N GLY A 43 -3.35 1.14 8.67
CA GLY A 43 -2.69 2.31 9.26
C GLY A 43 -3.48 3.60 9.05
N TYR A 44 -4.08 3.80 7.89
CA TYR A 44 -4.92 4.97 7.61
C TYR A 44 -6.23 4.91 8.39
N TYR A 45 -6.86 3.73 8.47
CA TYR A 45 -8.05 3.53 9.27
C TYR A 45 -7.77 3.80 10.75
N MET A 46 -6.71 3.21 11.29
CA MET A 46 -6.36 3.41 12.69
C MET A 46 -5.92 4.85 12.99
N ALA A 47 -5.24 5.54 12.06
CA ALA A 47 -4.93 6.94 12.24
C ALA A 47 -6.20 7.81 12.34
N LYS A 48 -7.25 7.47 11.60
CA LYS A 48 -8.56 8.14 11.67
C LYS A 48 -9.31 7.76 12.94
N GLU A 49 -9.50 6.46 13.19
CA GLU A 49 -10.34 5.96 14.29
C GLU A 49 -9.76 6.22 15.68
N LYS A 50 -8.43 6.37 15.79
CA LYS A 50 -7.72 6.76 17.01
C LYS A 50 -7.53 8.26 17.15
N GLY A 51 -8.06 9.06 16.22
CA GLY A 51 -7.96 10.52 16.27
C GLY A 51 -6.57 11.09 15.98
N PHE A 52 -5.61 10.30 15.46
CA PHE A 52 -4.25 10.79 15.23
C PHE A 52 -4.18 11.90 14.18
N TYR A 53 -5.08 11.90 13.20
CA TYR A 53 -5.23 13.00 12.25
C TYR A 53 -5.81 14.23 12.93
N GLU A 54 -6.88 14.09 13.72
CA GLU A 54 -7.55 15.19 14.42
C GLU A 54 -6.63 15.87 15.45
N GLU A 55 -5.84 15.07 16.20
CA GLU A 55 -4.81 15.58 17.12
C GLU A 55 -3.84 16.57 16.43
N LEU A 56 -3.58 16.37 15.14
CA LEU A 56 -2.72 17.20 14.32
C LEU A 56 -3.49 18.27 13.51
N GLY A 57 -4.79 18.39 13.71
CA GLY A 57 -5.64 19.39 13.07
C GLY A 57 -6.09 19.03 11.66
N LEU A 58 -6.13 17.74 11.31
CA LEU A 58 -6.55 17.24 10.00
C LEU A 58 -7.90 16.51 10.12
N ASP A 59 -8.83 16.82 9.20
CA ASP A 59 -10.04 16.05 8.95
C ASP A 59 -9.81 15.23 7.66
N VAL A 60 -9.55 13.92 7.83
CA VAL A 60 -9.14 13.06 6.71
C VAL A 60 -10.31 12.26 6.16
N GLU A 61 -10.61 12.48 4.89
CA GLU A 61 -11.50 11.62 4.11
C GLU A 61 -10.69 10.48 3.45
N ILE A 62 -10.99 9.24 3.82
CA ILE A 62 -10.43 8.05 3.18
C ILE A 62 -11.38 7.62 2.07
N LYS A 63 -10.96 7.81 0.82
CA LYS A 63 -11.74 7.46 -0.37
C LYS A 63 -11.50 6.01 -0.74
N PRO A 64 -12.56 5.19 -0.83
CA PRO A 64 -12.44 3.80 -1.26
C PRO A 64 -12.00 3.71 -2.73
N PHE A 65 -11.40 2.57 -3.08
CA PHE A 65 -11.06 2.29 -4.48
C PHE A 65 -12.32 2.05 -5.31
N GLU A 66 -12.32 2.59 -6.52
CA GLU A 66 -13.33 2.34 -7.54
C GLU A 66 -12.64 1.96 -8.86
N PHE A 67 -13.23 1.00 -9.60
CA PHE A 67 -12.67 0.61 -10.89
C PHE A 67 -12.85 1.72 -11.92
N GLY A 68 -11.78 1.97 -12.69
CA GLY A 68 -11.81 2.95 -13.78
C GLY A 68 -11.36 4.37 -13.40
N ILE A 69 -11.00 4.61 -12.14
CA ILE A 69 -10.38 5.89 -11.73
C ILE A 69 -8.88 5.91 -12.10
N ASP A 70 -8.40 7.06 -12.52
CA ASP A 70 -6.97 7.32 -12.76
C ASP A 70 -6.39 8.07 -11.55
N ILE A 71 -6.05 7.29 -10.51
CA ILE A 71 -5.57 7.84 -9.23
C ILE A 71 -4.31 8.69 -9.40
N PRO A 72 -3.26 8.25 -10.15
CA PRO A 72 -2.07 9.06 -10.36
C PRO A 72 -2.38 10.41 -11.01
N LYS A 73 -3.25 10.42 -12.00
CA LYS A 73 -3.68 11.66 -12.65
C LYS A 73 -4.43 12.58 -11.68
N ASP A 74 -5.35 12.04 -10.89
CA ASP A 74 -6.14 12.87 -9.97
C ASP A 74 -5.27 13.48 -8.85
N VAL A 75 -4.23 12.78 -8.38
CA VAL A 75 -3.23 13.37 -7.48
C VAL A 75 -2.37 14.41 -8.21
N ASN A 76 -1.89 14.12 -9.42
CA ASN A 76 -1.10 15.07 -10.21
C ASN A 76 -1.83 16.39 -10.43
N ASP A 77 -3.14 16.31 -10.68
CA ASP A 77 -4.01 17.45 -10.96
C ASP A 77 -4.50 18.16 -9.67
N GLY A 78 -4.15 17.65 -8.49
CA GLY A 78 -4.53 18.23 -7.18
C GLY A 78 -6.01 18.03 -6.80
N LYS A 79 -6.71 17.07 -7.41
CA LYS A 79 -8.08 16.71 -7.02
C LYS A 79 -8.11 15.82 -5.77
N ILE A 80 -7.03 15.08 -5.54
CA ILE A 80 -6.76 14.23 -4.40
C ILE A 80 -5.43 14.67 -3.80
N ASP A 81 -5.39 14.84 -2.47
CA ASP A 81 -4.19 15.31 -1.77
C ASP A 81 -3.14 14.20 -1.65
N PHE A 82 -3.57 13.00 -1.27
CA PHE A 82 -2.69 11.85 -1.07
C PHE A 82 -3.28 10.60 -1.69
N ALA A 83 -2.43 9.66 -2.09
CA ALA A 83 -2.88 8.34 -2.49
C ALA A 83 -1.84 7.27 -2.18
N VAL A 84 -2.29 6.01 -2.23
CA VAL A 84 -1.44 4.82 -2.11
C VAL A 84 -1.17 4.29 -3.51
N GLY A 85 0.08 3.94 -3.79
CA GLY A 85 0.49 3.33 -5.04
C GLY A 85 1.57 2.28 -4.82
N ARG A 86 2.14 1.79 -5.91
CA ARG A 86 3.19 0.78 -5.87
C ARG A 86 4.48 1.33 -6.51
N GLU A 87 5.49 0.49 -6.66
CA GLU A 87 6.75 0.82 -7.37
C GLU A 87 6.52 1.39 -8.77
N THR A 88 5.39 1.07 -9.39
CA THR A 88 4.97 1.61 -10.70
C THR A 88 4.80 3.12 -10.71
N LEU A 89 4.73 3.79 -9.56
CA LEU A 89 4.74 5.25 -9.46
C LEU A 89 5.92 5.87 -10.20
N ILE A 90 7.02 5.14 -10.33
CA ILE A 90 8.18 5.57 -11.13
C ILE A 90 7.80 5.77 -12.60
N LEU A 91 6.94 4.91 -13.15
CA LEU A 91 6.42 5.04 -14.53
C LEU A 91 5.32 6.09 -14.60
N GLU A 92 4.48 6.15 -13.58
CA GLU A 92 3.42 7.17 -13.50
C GLU A 92 4.00 8.59 -13.42
N ARG A 93 5.15 8.77 -12.77
CA ARG A 93 5.88 10.05 -12.74
C ARG A 93 6.20 10.58 -14.14
N ILE A 94 6.42 9.72 -15.13
CA ILE A 94 6.70 10.13 -16.51
C ILE A 94 5.50 10.83 -17.15
N LYS A 95 4.30 10.32 -16.88
CA LYS A 95 3.03 10.87 -17.38
C LYS A 95 2.50 12.00 -16.51
N ASN A 96 2.77 11.91 -15.21
CA ASN A 96 2.25 12.77 -14.15
C ASN A 96 3.43 13.39 -13.38
N PRO A 97 4.10 14.42 -13.92
CA PRO A 97 5.40 14.91 -13.46
C PRO A 97 5.38 15.58 -12.06
N ASN A 98 4.21 15.84 -11.50
CA ASN A 98 4.08 16.41 -10.15
C ASN A 98 4.00 15.36 -9.03
N ILE A 99 3.92 14.05 -9.34
CA ILE A 99 3.85 13.00 -8.32
C ILE A 99 5.16 12.93 -7.51
N VAL A 100 5.05 12.89 -6.18
CA VAL A 100 6.16 12.77 -5.25
C VAL A 100 5.87 11.68 -4.22
N ALA A 101 6.75 10.71 -4.09
CA ALA A 101 6.67 9.62 -3.11
C ALA A 101 7.10 10.10 -1.72
N LEU A 102 6.27 9.88 -0.70
CA LEU A 102 6.50 10.35 0.67
C LEU A 102 7.10 9.29 1.58
N TYR A 103 6.66 8.04 1.44
CA TYR A 103 7.22 6.86 2.10
C TYR A 103 6.82 5.58 1.36
N ALA A 104 7.58 4.50 1.56
CA ALA A 104 7.22 3.16 1.13
C ALA A 104 6.86 2.31 2.35
N LEU A 105 5.60 1.92 2.48
CA LEU A 105 5.17 1.10 3.61
C LEU A 105 5.80 -0.28 3.52
N PHE A 106 5.61 -0.98 2.40
CA PHE A 106 6.20 -2.29 2.22
C PHE A 106 7.60 -2.18 1.61
N GLN A 107 8.55 -2.67 2.36
CA GLN A 107 9.95 -2.72 1.97
C GLN A 107 10.24 -3.87 0.99
N SER A 108 9.27 -4.76 0.79
CA SER A 108 9.31 -5.80 -0.24
C SER A 108 7.91 -5.99 -0.81
N THR A 109 7.84 -6.29 -2.11
CA THR A 109 6.57 -6.54 -2.79
C THR A 109 5.83 -7.75 -2.18
N PRO A 110 4.51 -7.68 -2.02
CA PRO A 110 3.69 -8.82 -1.65
C PRO A 110 3.49 -9.82 -2.80
N LEU A 111 3.87 -9.46 -4.03
CA LEU A 111 3.70 -10.30 -5.22
C LEU A 111 4.62 -11.51 -5.19
N ILE A 112 4.02 -12.67 -5.44
CA ILE A 112 4.68 -13.98 -5.56
C ILE A 112 4.09 -14.75 -6.73
N LEU A 113 4.78 -15.79 -7.17
CA LEU A 113 4.17 -16.84 -8.00
C LEU A 113 3.90 -18.07 -7.14
N MET A 114 2.80 -18.76 -7.44
CA MET A 114 2.41 -19.98 -6.72
C MET A 114 2.08 -21.11 -7.70
N SER A 115 2.41 -22.34 -7.30
CA SER A 115 1.95 -23.58 -7.91
C SER A 115 1.39 -24.50 -6.84
N THR A 116 0.55 -25.49 -7.21
CA THR A 116 0.21 -26.59 -6.28
C THR A 116 1.35 -27.60 -6.24
N LYS A 117 1.56 -28.27 -5.11
CA LYS A 117 2.55 -29.38 -5.05
C LYS A 117 2.17 -30.53 -5.97
N GLU A 118 0.87 -30.79 -6.12
CA GLU A 118 0.33 -31.82 -7.04
C GLU A 118 0.77 -31.58 -8.50
N SER A 119 1.00 -30.32 -8.92
CA SER A 119 1.44 -30.00 -10.28
C SER A 119 2.85 -30.49 -10.61
N GLY A 120 3.65 -30.86 -9.60
CA GLY A 120 5.06 -31.21 -9.76
C GLY A 120 5.99 -30.03 -10.06
N ILE A 121 5.48 -28.79 -10.06
CA ILE A 121 6.26 -27.56 -10.27
C ILE A 121 6.82 -27.13 -8.92
N ASN A 122 8.04 -27.55 -8.60
CA ASN A 122 8.68 -27.33 -7.29
C ASN A 122 9.80 -26.29 -7.34
N HIS A 123 10.33 -26.04 -8.53
CA HIS A 123 11.41 -25.09 -8.76
C HIS A 123 11.06 -24.15 -9.91
N ILE A 124 11.64 -22.96 -9.94
CA ILE A 124 11.39 -22.00 -11.02
C ILE A 124 11.79 -22.56 -12.38
N ASN A 125 12.78 -23.45 -12.43
CA ASN A 125 13.21 -24.12 -13.67
C ASN A 125 12.13 -25.03 -14.28
N ASP A 126 11.12 -25.43 -13.50
CA ASP A 126 10.00 -26.23 -13.96
C ASP A 126 8.95 -25.43 -14.74
N PHE A 127 9.15 -24.10 -14.86
CA PHE A 127 8.20 -23.21 -15.54
C PHE A 127 8.24 -23.32 -17.07
N SER A 128 9.28 -23.92 -17.65
CA SER A 128 9.38 -24.06 -19.10
C SER A 128 8.13 -24.67 -19.72
N ASN A 129 7.56 -24.01 -20.72
CA ASN A 129 6.32 -24.40 -21.41
C ASN A 129 5.07 -24.48 -20.52
N LYS A 130 5.06 -23.77 -19.39
CA LYS A 130 3.91 -23.71 -18.48
C LYS A 130 3.02 -22.51 -18.78
N ARG A 131 1.74 -22.65 -18.35
CA ARG A 131 0.77 -21.56 -18.35
C ARG A 131 0.95 -20.77 -17.06
N ILE A 132 1.17 -19.46 -17.17
CA ILE A 132 1.35 -18.57 -16.03
C ILE A 132 0.26 -17.51 -16.09
N MET A 133 -0.63 -17.51 -15.09
CA MET A 133 -1.67 -16.49 -14.97
C MET A 133 -1.11 -15.30 -14.22
N THR A 134 -1.00 -14.17 -14.93
CA THR A 134 -0.47 -12.90 -14.41
C THR A 134 -1.34 -11.76 -14.91
N THR A 135 -1.18 -10.58 -14.32
CA THR A 135 -1.74 -9.36 -14.89
C THR A 135 -0.91 -9.00 -16.13
N ILE A 136 -1.44 -9.35 -17.31
CA ILE A 136 -0.78 -9.13 -18.59
C ILE A 136 -0.64 -7.60 -18.78
N ASP A 137 0.54 -7.18 -19.18
CA ASP A 137 0.91 -5.77 -19.41
C ASP A 137 0.95 -4.89 -18.13
N ASP A 138 0.79 -5.48 -16.95
CA ASP A 138 0.99 -4.75 -15.70
C ASP A 138 2.48 -4.65 -15.37
N ALA A 139 2.99 -3.43 -15.38
CA ALA A 139 4.36 -3.13 -15.00
C ALA A 139 4.67 -3.47 -13.53
N SER A 140 3.65 -3.60 -12.65
CA SER A 140 3.85 -4.02 -11.26
C SER A 140 4.32 -5.46 -11.12
N GLU A 141 4.14 -6.30 -12.14
CA GLU A 141 4.64 -7.68 -12.13
C GLU A 141 6.04 -7.84 -12.72
N VAL A 142 6.76 -6.73 -12.96
CA VAL A 142 8.12 -6.76 -13.52
C VAL A 142 9.08 -7.61 -12.68
N SER A 143 8.94 -7.59 -11.35
CA SER A 143 9.78 -8.40 -10.45
C SER A 143 9.59 -9.91 -10.68
N LEU A 144 8.37 -10.35 -10.96
CA LEU A 144 8.05 -11.75 -11.27
C LEU A 144 8.67 -12.16 -12.63
N LYS A 145 8.51 -11.32 -13.64
CA LYS A 145 9.08 -11.55 -14.97
C LYS A 145 10.61 -11.57 -14.93
N ALA A 146 11.22 -10.65 -14.19
CA ALA A 146 12.67 -10.58 -14.00
C ALA A 146 13.19 -11.82 -13.24
N MET A 147 12.50 -12.27 -12.20
CA MET A 147 12.82 -13.52 -11.49
C MET A 147 12.83 -14.71 -12.45
N ILE A 148 11.82 -14.86 -13.30
CA ILE A 148 11.76 -15.94 -14.29
C ILE A 148 12.94 -15.83 -15.27
N ALA A 149 13.16 -14.65 -15.85
CA ALA A 149 14.20 -14.43 -16.84
C ALA A 149 15.63 -14.64 -16.28
N SER A 150 15.88 -14.26 -15.01
CA SER A 150 17.18 -14.46 -14.36
C SER A 150 17.54 -15.94 -14.18
N ASN A 151 16.54 -16.81 -14.15
CA ASN A 151 16.72 -18.27 -14.15
C ASN A 151 16.85 -18.89 -15.56
N LYS A 152 17.19 -18.07 -16.56
CA LYS A 152 17.42 -18.47 -17.96
C LYS A 152 16.19 -19.05 -18.66
N ILE A 153 15.01 -18.79 -18.13
CA ILE A 153 13.74 -19.16 -18.76
C ILE A 153 13.35 -18.01 -19.68
N LYS A 154 13.24 -18.31 -20.97
CA LYS A 154 12.78 -17.34 -21.95
C LYS A 154 11.29 -17.10 -21.80
N LEU A 155 10.88 -15.84 -21.57
CA LEU A 155 9.49 -15.47 -21.40
C LEU A 155 8.61 -15.84 -22.61
N GLU A 156 9.20 -15.86 -23.82
CA GLU A 156 8.55 -16.28 -25.06
C GLU A 156 8.13 -17.76 -25.11
N ASN A 157 8.75 -18.59 -24.26
CA ASN A 157 8.42 -20.02 -24.14
C ASN A 157 7.30 -20.28 -23.10
N LEU A 158 6.75 -19.23 -22.49
CA LEU A 158 5.68 -19.31 -21.52
C LEU A 158 4.36 -18.90 -22.15
N THR A 159 3.28 -19.52 -21.69
CA THR A 159 1.92 -19.08 -22.05
C THR A 159 1.38 -18.19 -20.94
N PHE A 160 1.38 -16.87 -21.15
CA PHE A 160 0.76 -15.95 -20.20
C PHE A 160 -0.75 -15.93 -20.35
N LEU A 161 -1.46 -16.11 -19.25
CA LEU A 161 -2.92 -16.02 -19.16
C LEU A 161 -3.31 -14.76 -18.41
N LYS A 162 -4.41 -14.13 -18.82
CA LYS A 162 -4.96 -12.95 -18.11
C LYS A 162 -5.46 -13.35 -16.74
N HIS A 163 -5.04 -12.61 -15.72
CA HIS A 163 -5.42 -12.86 -14.32
C HIS A 163 -6.93 -12.66 -14.10
N THR A 164 -7.54 -13.65 -13.44
CA THR A 164 -8.98 -13.62 -13.08
C THR A 164 -9.21 -13.10 -11.66
N HIS A 165 -8.14 -12.94 -10.87
CA HIS A 165 -8.18 -12.66 -9.43
C HIS A 165 -8.85 -13.75 -8.60
N ASN A 166 -8.96 -14.97 -9.13
CA ASN A 166 -9.49 -16.13 -8.45
C ASN A 166 -8.43 -17.22 -8.31
N ILE A 167 -8.01 -17.53 -7.07
CA ILE A 167 -7.00 -18.57 -6.79
C ILE A 167 -7.51 -19.98 -7.13
N ASP A 168 -8.83 -20.18 -7.27
CA ASP A 168 -9.40 -21.45 -7.66
C ASP A 168 -9.00 -21.88 -9.07
N ASP A 169 -8.57 -20.96 -9.92
CA ASP A 169 -8.01 -21.31 -11.23
C ASP A 169 -6.76 -22.16 -11.14
N LEU A 170 -5.94 -21.96 -10.09
CA LEU A 170 -4.80 -22.82 -9.80
C LEU A 170 -5.24 -24.22 -9.35
N ILE A 171 -6.24 -24.29 -8.46
CA ILE A 171 -6.78 -25.55 -7.92
C ILE A 171 -7.44 -26.35 -9.03
N ASN A 172 -8.21 -25.69 -9.89
CA ASN A 172 -8.95 -26.30 -11.00
C ASN A 172 -8.07 -26.60 -12.23
N LYS A 173 -6.75 -26.36 -12.13
CA LYS A 173 -5.78 -26.59 -13.22
C LYS A 173 -6.08 -25.77 -14.50
N ASN A 174 -6.76 -24.63 -14.36
CA ASN A 174 -6.94 -23.66 -15.45
C ASN A 174 -5.62 -22.95 -15.79
N THR A 175 -4.72 -22.87 -14.82
CA THR A 175 -3.33 -22.42 -14.97
C THR A 175 -2.38 -23.35 -14.21
N ASP A 176 -1.09 -23.34 -14.56
CA ASP A 176 -0.08 -24.17 -13.89
C ASP A 176 0.62 -23.37 -12.76
N VAL A 177 0.75 -22.04 -12.95
CA VAL A 177 1.31 -21.09 -12.01
C VAL A 177 0.45 -19.84 -12.02
N ILE A 178 0.29 -19.18 -10.87
CA ILE A 178 -0.50 -17.96 -10.74
C ILE A 178 0.28 -16.90 -9.96
N SER A 179 0.18 -15.65 -10.37
CA SER A 179 0.63 -14.53 -9.54
C SER A 179 -0.38 -14.28 -8.41
N ALA A 180 0.12 -13.95 -7.23
CA ALA A 180 -0.70 -13.84 -6.04
C ALA A 180 -0.06 -12.90 -5.02
N TYR A 181 -0.82 -12.48 -4.02
CA TYR A 181 -0.28 -11.79 -2.85
C TYR A 181 0.01 -12.79 -1.73
N ILE A 182 1.25 -12.76 -1.20
CA ILE A 182 1.69 -13.62 -0.08
C ILE A 182 0.82 -13.42 1.17
N SER A 183 0.23 -12.25 1.31
CA SER A 183 -0.65 -11.89 2.42
C SER A 183 -2.08 -12.42 2.30
N LYS A 184 -2.44 -13.07 1.18
CA LYS A 184 -3.82 -13.53 0.94
C LYS A 184 -3.90 -14.98 0.45
N SER A 185 -3.32 -15.26 -0.71
CA SER A 185 -3.55 -16.52 -1.42
C SER A 185 -3.03 -17.76 -0.70
N PRO A 186 -1.88 -17.73 0.02
CA PRO A 186 -1.45 -18.88 0.81
C PRO A 186 -2.46 -19.28 1.90
N TYR A 187 -3.08 -18.28 2.57
CA TYR A 187 -4.13 -18.56 3.56
C TYR A 187 -5.33 -19.29 2.94
N ILE A 188 -5.82 -18.79 1.80
CA ILE A 188 -6.97 -19.41 1.11
C ILE A 188 -6.68 -20.86 0.71
N LEU A 189 -5.46 -21.15 0.19
CA LEU A 189 -5.06 -22.52 -0.16
C LEU A 189 -4.95 -23.42 1.07
N GLN A 190 -4.44 -22.90 2.21
CA GLN A 190 -4.38 -23.64 3.48
C GLN A 190 -5.77 -24.02 3.97
N GLU A 191 -6.72 -23.06 3.98
CA GLU A 191 -8.12 -23.34 4.37
C GLU A 191 -8.80 -24.37 3.49
N LYS A 192 -8.39 -24.45 2.22
CA LYS A 192 -8.89 -25.45 1.26
C LYS A 192 -8.12 -26.79 1.30
N GLY A 193 -7.12 -26.91 2.19
CA GLY A 193 -6.29 -28.13 2.32
C GLY A 193 -5.38 -28.39 1.11
N VAL A 194 -5.08 -27.35 0.31
CA VAL A 194 -4.24 -27.48 -0.89
C VAL A 194 -2.78 -27.19 -0.53
N GLU A 195 -1.89 -28.15 -0.77
CA GLU A 195 -0.46 -27.94 -0.64
C GLU A 195 0.10 -27.17 -1.84
N TYR A 196 0.97 -26.17 -1.58
CA TYR A 196 1.47 -25.24 -2.58
C TYR A 196 2.97 -24.98 -2.45
N ASN A 197 3.54 -24.45 -3.52
CA ASN A 197 4.88 -23.86 -3.55
C ASN A 197 4.78 -22.36 -3.76
N ILE A 198 5.75 -21.60 -3.20
CA ILE A 198 5.87 -20.15 -3.36
C ILE A 198 7.21 -19.84 -4.04
N PHE A 199 7.14 -19.06 -5.11
CA PHE A 199 8.29 -18.48 -5.81
C PHE A 199 8.27 -16.97 -5.56
N ASP A 200 9.13 -16.53 -4.65
CA ASP A 200 9.15 -15.19 -4.12
C ASP A 200 10.30 -14.40 -4.74
N PRO A 201 10.03 -13.30 -5.48
CA PRO A 201 11.05 -12.54 -6.20
C PRO A 201 12.15 -11.97 -5.29
N LYS A 202 11.85 -11.67 -4.02
CA LYS A 202 12.88 -11.18 -3.09
C LYS A 202 13.98 -12.20 -2.77
N LYS A 203 13.72 -13.49 -2.98
CA LYS A 203 14.73 -14.55 -2.85
C LYS A 203 15.69 -14.61 -4.03
N TYR A 204 15.39 -13.84 -5.07
CA TYR A 204 16.16 -13.72 -6.30
C TYR A 204 16.66 -12.27 -6.52
N ASP A 205 16.70 -11.48 -5.45
CA ASP A 205 17.15 -10.07 -5.43
C ASP A 205 16.25 -9.09 -6.20
N PHE A 206 15.00 -9.46 -6.46
CA PHE A 206 13.99 -8.58 -7.07
C PHE A 206 13.01 -8.07 -6.03
N ASP A 207 13.54 -7.49 -4.93
CA ASP A 207 12.75 -6.91 -3.85
C ASP A 207 12.33 -5.47 -4.18
N MET A 208 11.10 -5.30 -4.65
CA MET A 208 10.51 -3.99 -5.00
C MET A 208 9.80 -3.38 -3.80
N TYR A 209 9.71 -2.04 -3.74
CA TYR A 209 8.80 -1.38 -2.82
C TYR A 209 7.34 -1.68 -3.17
N SER A 210 6.42 -1.55 -2.21
CA SER A 210 4.99 -1.51 -2.47
C SER A 210 4.26 -0.66 -1.42
N ASP A 211 3.00 -0.33 -1.70
CA ASP A 211 2.16 0.52 -0.85
C ASP A 211 2.88 1.82 -0.45
N MET A 212 3.27 2.56 -1.46
CA MET A 212 3.92 3.85 -1.32
C MET A 212 2.87 4.94 -1.15
N LEU A 213 2.98 5.73 -0.07
CA LEU A 213 2.23 6.97 0.02
C LEU A 213 2.85 8.02 -0.89
N TYR A 214 2.02 8.72 -1.65
CA TYR A 214 2.47 9.81 -2.52
C TYR A 214 1.49 10.97 -2.52
N THR A 215 1.98 12.11 -2.97
CA THR A 215 1.24 13.37 -3.14
C THR A 215 1.71 14.07 -4.41
N ASN A 216 1.34 15.33 -4.60
CA ASN A 216 1.85 16.16 -5.69
C ASN A 216 2.77 17.28 -5.19
N GLN A 217 3.68 17.72 -6.07
CA GLN A 217 4.67 18.74 -5.79
C GLN A 217 4.03 20.11 -5.42
N ASN A 218 2.85 20.41 -5.97
CA ASN A 218 2.17 21.67 -5.65
C ASN A 218 1.75 21.68 -4.19
N LEU A 219 1.15 20.60 -3.66
CA LEU A 219 0.80 20.53 -2.25
C LEU A 219 2.03 20.70 -1.34
N ILE A 220 3.16 20.08 -1.71
CA ILE A 220 4.43 20.25 -0.98
C ILE A 220 4.85 21.72 -0.99
N ASN A 221 4.78 22.39 -2.13
CA ASN A 221 5.27 23.75 -2.29
C ASN A 221 4.44 24.81 -1.51
N TYR A 222 3.12 24.66 -1.46
CA TYR A 222 2.29 25.68 -0.81
C TYR A 222 1.78 25.26 0.58
N ASP A 223 1.84 23.99 0.94
CA ASP A 223 1.43 23.51 2.27
C ASP A 223 2.21 22.30 2.77
N LEU A 224 3.51 22.45 2.83
CA LEU A 224 4.42 21.42 3.36
C LEU A 224 4.01 20.94 4.76
N ASN A 225 3.48 21.83 5.59
CA ASN A 225 3.06 21.46 6.94
C ASN A 225 1.98 20.39 6.94
N THR A 226 0.96 20.50 6.10
CA THR A 226 -0.09 19.47 5.93
C THR A 226 0.51 18.14 5.48
N VAL A 227 1.46 18.14 4.54
CA VAL A 227 2.13 16.92 4.07
C VAL A 227 2.86 16.23 5.21
N LEU A 228 3.62 16.97 6.02
CA LEU A 228 4.37 16.43 7.16
C LEU A 228 3.46 15.89 8.26
N LEU A 229 2.39 16.61 8.60
CA LEU A 229 1.42 16.19 9.61
C LEU A 229 0.66 14.94 9.17
N PHE A 230 0.22 14.87 7.91
CA PHE A 230 -0.46 13.71 7.35
C PHE A 230 0.46 12.48 7.35
N LYS A 231 1.69 12.62 6.84
CA LYS A 231 2.71 11.56 6.86
C LYS A 231 2.94 11.04 8.29
N LYS A 232 3.14 11.95 9.26
CA LYS A 232 3.38 11.60 10.67
C LYS A 232 2.21 10.84 11.27
N ALA A 233 0.98 11.32 11.11
CA ALA A 233 -0.22 10.64 11.63
C ALA A 233 -0.43 9.28 10.98
N SER A 234 -0.22 9.16 9.67
CA SER A 234 -0.35 7.90 8.94
C SER A 234 0.65 6.85 9.44
N LEU A 235 1.92 7.23 9.64
CA LEU A 235 2.93 6.31 10.20
C LEU A 235 2.59 5.89 11.64
N LYS A 236 2.11 6.83 12.49
CA LYS A 236 1.61 6.52 13.84
C LYS A 236 0.44 5.51 13.78
N GLY A 237 -0.45 5.67 12.82
CA GLY A 237 -1.54 4.73 12.58
C GLY A 237 -1.06 3.34 12.19
N TRP A 238 -0.03 3.24 11.35
CA TRP A 238 0.59 1.97 10.97
C TRP A 238 1.32 1.30 12.13
N GLU A 239 2.08 2.04 12.93
CA GLU A 239 2.71 1.52 14.15
C GLU A 239 1.67 0.97 15.11
N TYR A 240 0.55 1.69 15.28
CA TYR A 240 -0.57 1.25 16.10
C TYR A 240 -1.20 -0.04 15.55
N ALA A 241 -1.53 -0.07 14.25
CA ALA A 241 -2.14 -1.23 13.60
C ALA A 241 -1.25 -2.49 13.73
N TYR A 242 0.05 -2.35 13.55
CA TYR A 242 0.99 -3.46 13.69
C TYR A 242 1.27 -3.89 15.13
N SER A 243 0.95 -3.06 16.10
CA SER A 243 1.07 -3.37 17.52
C SER A 243 -0.23 -3.93 18.13
N ASN A 244 -1.37 -3.72 17.45
CA ASN A 244 -2.71 -4.04 17.94
C ASN A 244 -3.54 -4.73 16.83
N PHE A 245 -3.10 -5.90 16.36
CA PHE A 245 -3.72 -6.61 15.22
C PHE A 245 -5.21 -6.89 15.45
N GLU A 246 -5.56 -7.48 16.61
CA GLU A 246 -6.94 -7.87 16.92
C GLU A 246 -7.88 -6.68 16.87
N GLU A 247 -7.55 -5.60 17.57
CA GLU A 247 -8.35 -4.39 17.58
C GLU A 247 -8.46 -3.75 16.19
N SER A 248 -7.34 -3.72 15.44
CA SER A 248 -7.34 -3.14 14.10
C SER A 248 -8.20 -3.94 13.14
N VAL A 249 -8.18 -5.27 13.25
CA VAL A 249 -9.03 -6.16 12.46
C VAL A 249 -10.49 -6.00 12.89
N ASP A 250 -10.80 -5.88 14.18
CA ASP A 250 -12.17 -5.65 14.66
C ASP A 250 -12.73 -4.33 14.10
N VAL A 251 -11.95 -3.26 14.11
CA VAL A 251 -12.32 -1.98 13.49
C VAL A 251 -12.58 -2.11 11.99
N ILE A 252 -11.72 -2.86 11.28
CA ILE A 252 -11.90 -3.10 9.84
C ILE A 252 -13.18 -3.89 9.59
N CYS A 253 -13.42 -4.97 10.35
CA CYS A 253 -14.62 -5.79 10.21
C CYS A 253 -15.90 -4.98 10.44
N ASP A 254 -15.90 -4.08 11.45
CA ASP A 254 -17.06 -3.28 11.83
C ASP A 254 -17.35 -2.14 10.84
N LYS A 255 -16.30 -1.43 10.37
CA LYS A 255 -16.48 -0.15 9.65
C LYS A 255 -16.06 -0.16 8.18
N TYR A 256 -15.16 -1.04 7.77
CA TYR A 256 -14.51 -0.96 6.46
C TYR A 256 -14.63 -2.24 5.61
N ASN A 257 -15.14 -3.34 6.15
CA ASN A 257 -15.15 -4.65 5.49
C ASN A 257 -16.21 -4.78 4.39
N THR A 258 -16.05 -4.05 3.30
CA THR A 258 -16.95 -4.10 2.15
C THR A 258 -16.82 -5.40 1.33
N GLN A 259 -15.79 -6.20 1.58
CA GLN A 259 -15.54 -7.47 0.91
C GLN A 259 -16.05 -8.69 1.67
N ASN A 260 -16.60 -8.52 2.88
CA ASN A 260 -17.01 -9.61 3.79
C ASN A 260 -15.89 -10.61 4.11
N LEU A 261 -14.64 -10.11 4.26
CA LEU A 261 -13.49 -10.92 4.65
C LEU A 261 -13.66 -11.47 6.06
N GLN A 262 -13.14 -12.68 6.30
CA GLN A 262 -13.15 -13.28 7.62
C GLN A 262 -12.06 -12.65 8.51
N LYS A 263 -12.31 -12.62 9.82
CA LYS A 263 -11.38 -12.06 10.80
C LYS A 263 -10.01 -12.75 10.74
N GLU A 264 -10.00 -14.06 10.61
CA GLU A 264 -8.80 -14.88 10.52
C GLU A 264 -7.98 -14.58 9.26
N GLU A 265 -8.65 -14.32 8.13
CA GLU A 265 -8.01 -13.89 6.87
C GLU A 265 -7.32 -12.54 7.05
N LEU A 266 -7.99 -11.57 7.65
CA LEU A 266 -7.42 -10.24 7.95
C LEU A 266 -6.27 -10.31 8.97
N LEU A 267 -6.32 -11.21 9.96
CA LEU A 267 -5.24 -11.44 10.91
C LEU A 267 -4.01 -12.09 10.23
N TYR A 268 -4.24 -13.01 9.29
CA TYR A 268 -3.17 -13.56 8.48
C TYR A 268 -2.51 -12.47 7.64
N GLU A 269 -3.32 -11.67 6.94
CA GLU A 269 -2.87 -10.52 6.15
C GLU A 269 -2.01 -9.57 6.99
N ALA A 270 -2.49 -9.17 8.17
CA ALA A 270 -1.80 -8.28 9.09
C ALA A 270 -0.38 -8.76 9.42
N LYS A 271 -0.24 -10.05 9.73
CA LYS A 271 1.05 -10.66 10.09
C LYS A 271 2.03 -10.67 8.91
N GLU A 272 1.55 -11.02 7.72
CA GLU A 272 2.39 -11.05 6.52
C GLU A 272 2.81 -9.65 6.08
N LEU A 273 1.88 -8.68 6.09
CA LEU A 273 2.17 -7.30 5.71
C LEU A 273 3.16 -6.63 6.68
N LYS A 274 3.06 -6.91 7.99
CA LYS A 274 4.07 -6.42 8.96
C LYS A 274 5.48 -6.92 8.62
N LYS A 275 5.63 -8.19 8.21
CA LYS A 275 6.94 -8.73 7.78
C LYS A 275 7.49 -8.00 6.56
N LEU A 276 6.62 -7.63 5.60
CA LEU A 276 7.01 -6.88 4.43
C LEU A 276 7.42 -5.44 4.77
N SER A 277 6.70 -4.80 5.70
CA SER A 277 6.97 -3.41 6.12
C SER A 277 8.32 -3.25 6.83
N TYR A 278 8.77 -4.27 7.54
CA TYR A 278 10.05 -4.28 8.25
C TYR A 278 11.11 -5.17 7.58
N PHE A 279 10.95 -5.48 6.30
CA PHE A 279 11.93 -6.29 5.57
C PHE A 279 13.25 -5.54 5.39
N LYS A 280 14.33 -6.05 6.01
CA LYS A 280 15.67 -5.45 6.01
C LYS A 280 15.76 -4.01 6.57
N THR A 281 14.78 -3.55 7.36
CA THR A 281 14.81 -2.26 8.05
C THR A 281 14.07 -2.31 9.38
N SER A 282 14.42 -1.41 10.29
CA SER A 282 13.64 -1.11 11.50
C SER A 282 12.80 0.16 11.37
N ASN A 283 12.98 0.91 10.26
CA ASN A 283 12.34 2.21 10.03
C ASN A 283 11.11 2.05 9.16
N LEU A 284 9.95 2.17 9.77
CA LEU A 284 8.69 2.11 9.04
C LEU A 284 8.59 3.26 8.02
N GLY A 285 8.24 2.92 6.79
CA GLY A 285 8.05 3.91 5.72
C GLY A 285 9.34 4.45 5.11
N GLU A 286 10.48 3.79 5.32
CA GLU A 286 11.75 4.22 4.74
C GLU A 286 11.72 4.15 3.20
N ILE A 287 12.29 5.17 2.54
CA ILE A 287 12.67 5.10 1.12
C ILE A 287 14.17 5.36 1.03
N ARG A 288 14.91 4.41 0.49
CA ARG A 288 16.33 4.51 0.22
C ARG A 288 16.57 4.81 -1.25
N LYS A 289 17.36 5.84 -1.54
CA LYS A 289 17.67 6.26 -2.91
C LYS A 289 18.36 5.14 -3.72
N ASP A 290 19.28 4.38 -3.09
CA ASP A 290 19.97 3.26 -3.76
C ASP A 290 19.00 2.13 -4.17
N LYS A 291 18.00 1.83 -3.35
CA LYS A 291 16.98 0.84 -3.69
C LYS A 291 16.04 1.36 -4.78
N MET A 292 15.63 2.63 -4.70
CA MET A 292 14.81 3.22 -5.76
C MET A 292 15.56 3.27 -7.10
N GLN A 293 16.89 3.52 -7.08
CA GLN A 293 17.73 3.46 -8.28
C GLN A 293 17.73 2.04 -8.88
N ARG A 294 17.89 0.98 -8.05
CA ARG A 294 17.84 -0.41 -8.56
C ARG A 294 16.48 -0.75 -9.16
N ILE A 295 15.39 -0.24 -8.57
CA ILE A 295 14.03 -0.40 -9.13
C ILE A 295 13.94 0.28 -10.49
N TYR A 296 14.41 1.52 -10.60
CA TYR A 296 14.48 2.26 -11.85
C TYR A 296 15.29 1.51 -12.91
N ASP A 297 16.48 1.03 -12.53
CA ASP A 297 17.38 0.31 -13.45
C ASP A 297 16.71 -0.99 -13.95
N LEU A 298 15.98 -1.70 -13.11
CA LEU A 298 15.22 -2.89 -13.50
C LEU A 298 14.14 -2.55 -14.54
N TYR A 299 13.35 -1.49 -14.30
CA TYR A 299 12.34 -1.04 -15.28
C TYR A 299 12.99 -0.61 -16.60
N ASN A 300 14.16 0.03 -16.53
CA ASN A 300 14.90 0.46 -17.72
C ASN A 300 15.43 -0.75 -18.52
N VAL A 301 16.04 -1.73 -17.85
CA VAL A 301 16.53 -2.97 -18.49
C VAL A 301 15.39 -3.78 -19.12
N MET A 302 14.21 -3.77 -18.48
CA MET A 302 13.00 -4.42 -19.00
C MET A 302 12.31 -3.63 -20.12
N GLY A 303 12.88 -2.47 -20.51
CA GLY A 303 12.36 -1.65 -21.62
C GLY A 303 11.08 -0.88 -21.30
N LEU A 304 10.78 -0.67 -20.03
CA LEU A 304 9.54 -0.04 -19.58
C LEU A 304 9.68 1.48 -19.34
N ILE A 305 10.91 2.02 -19.36
CA ILE A 305 11.17 3.45 -19.18
C ILE A 305 11.43 4.12 -20.53
N PRO A 306 10.46 4.88 -21.06
CA PRO A 306 10.61 5.55 -22.37
C PRO A 306 11.47 6.81 -22.31
N SER A 307 11.65 7.41 -21.14
CA SER A 307 12.44 8.62 -20.93
C SER A 307 13.01 8.65 -19.51
N ALA A 308 14.18 9.24 -19.35
CA ALA A 308 14.82 9.39 -18.04
C ALA A 308 13.95 10.24 -17.11
N ILE A 309 13.91 9.85 -15.83
CA ILE A 309 13.29 10.62 -14.75
C ILE A 309 14.34 11.02 -13.71
N ASP A 310 14.12 12.16 -13.09
CA ASP A 310 14.91 12.62 -11.96
C ASP A 310 14.36 12.00 -10.67
N LEU A 311 15.09 11.04 -10.11
CA LEU A 311 14.70 10.35 -8.87
C LEU A 311 14.83 11.25 -7.64
N ASP A 312 15.71 12.25 -7.65
CA ASP A 312 15.87 13.16 -6.51
C ASP A 312 14.62 14.01 -6.30
N ASN A 313 13.96 14.41 -7.39
CA ASN A 313 12.67 15.13 -7.31
C ASN A 313 11.46 14.19 -7.20
N PHE A 314 11.64 12.89 -7.35
CA PHE A 314 10.57 11.91 -7.18
C PHE A 314 10.39 11.49 -5.72
N ILE A 315 11.46 11.45 -4.94
CA ILE A 315 11.44 11.05 -3.54
C ILE A 315 11.43 12.30 -2.67
N PHE A 316 10.43 12.41 -1.80
CA PHE A 316 10.36 13.51 -0.83
C PHE A 316 11.51 13.40 0.18
N ASP A 317 12.35 14.43 0.21
CA ASP A 317 13.38 14.64 1.21
C ASP A 317 13.12 15.98 1.90
N ILE A 318 12.95 15.97 3.22
CA ILE A 318 12.73 17.20 4.00
C ILE A 318 13.94 18.14 3.98
N ASN A 319 15.10 17.63 3.58
CA ASN A 319 16.36 18.38 3.54
C ASN A 319 16.74 18.85 2.13
N SER A 320 15.91 18.54 1.11
CA SER A 320 16.14 18.94 -0.29
C SER A 320 15.50 20.28 -0.63
#